data_d145f28682f8d3c949f150b8e1063e84
#
_entry.id   d145f28682f8d3c949f150b8e1063e84
#
_cell.length_a   1.000
_cell.length_b   1.000
_cell.length_c   1.000
_cell.angle_alpha   90.00
_cell.angle_beta   90.00
_cell.angle_gamma   90.00
#
_symmetry.space_group_name_H-M   'P 1'
#
loop_
_entity.id
_entity.type
_entity.pdbx_description
1 polymer ?
#
loop_
_entity_poly.entity_id
_entity_poly.type
_entity_poly.pdbx_seq_one_letter_code
_entity_poly.pdbx_strand_id
1 'polypeptide(L)'
;MNKKVIVATAALSAGILLLLTVVIGFQTKAKGEDDFRINGTILTAYVGTDTFVSVPSTVTTIGEGAFAGNTTLQSIELPDSLREIGYNAFGDCTALISVTIPDSVTKVGPGAFKGCSALTLADLGAGISSWGSGVFNDCTSLSKVIVDEKNNYLLYYNGALYNGDMSMLYQVLAGRTGDSYAMPDEVKEIDTYAFWNQQNIKNVKVSPNVTEIPSYAMSSMGSVENVILPDSVSSIAEKAFANNTTLKQVMIPASVNSIQDNAFANSPNVKILTTKNSTADQFGQKQKIPVIYDAELPTDFNDSNADQEDKPQLKHQTTTVTTTEEKTEQTKEETSKEETSAAQSTQNDENPLDTKEPGVVAKTRIINGKAVVLIGKSNQKVYGGTGSNSSIETSQTKETSEESSSEHETQPTSSKQTVDGDTIKQRAYYKQNNLTNYTISEKIKEIGRLSFAQSGLQSIEIPSNVTTIDYGAFYGCQDLKEVTIPDSVISIGTKAFADTPWLDNWLNGTSKGGEDDFLIVGDHILLAYRGNSAKVEIPEGVKQIGSEAFKNHQELTQITIPDSVSNIGADAFRNCSKLTRVDGGAGLQTIVRGAFYGTQVSEDSLTK
;
A
#
# COMPACT_ATOMS: atom_id res chain seq x y z
N MET A 1 -9.81 -43.16 -7.29
CA MET A 1 -8.87 -43.64 -8.32
C MET A 1 -9.08 -42.80 -9.56
N ASN A 2 -8.21 -41.87 -9.81
CA ASN A 2 -7.74 -41.56 -11.16
C ASN A 2 -6.59 -40.59 -11.08
N LYS A 3 -5.44 -41.13 -11.43
CA LYS A 3 -4.16 -40.43 -11.59
C LYS A 3 -4.22 -39.54 -12.83
N LYS A 4 -3.79 -38.27 -12.73
CA LYS A 4 -3.10 -37.63 -13.83
C LYS A 4 -1.80 -37.01 -13.26
N VAL A 5 -0.75 -37.77 -13.38
CA VAL A 5 0.62 -37.31 -13.34
C VAL A 5 0.87 -36.74 -14.73
N ILE A 6 1.04 -35.45 -14.83
CA ILE A 6 1.65 -34.82 -16.01
C ILE A 6 3.13 -34.64 -15.68
N VAL A 7 3.94 -35.44 -16.36
CA VAL A 7 5.40 -35.32 -16.37
C VAL A 7 5.74 -34.20 -17.33
N ALA A 8 6.09 -33.02 -16.81
CA ALA A 8 6.80 -32.02 -17.58
C ALA A 8 8.30 -32.28 -17.44
N THR A 9 8.88 -32.95 -18.43
CA THR A 9 10.33 -33.07 -18.60
C THR A 9 10.82 -31.87 -19.41
N ALA A 10 11.44 -30.91 -18.75
CA ALA A 10 12.42 -30.02 -19.38
C ALA A 10 13.41 -29.53 -18.32
N ALA A 11 14.64 -29.92 -18.52
CA ALA A 11 15.91 -29.40 -18.03
C ALA A 11 15.88 -28.57 -16.71
N LEU A 12 15.86 -29.26 -15.58
CA LEU A 12 16.20 -28.66 -14.29
C LEU A 12 17.67 -28.91 -13.99
N SER A 13 18.44 -27.83 -13.81
CA SER A 13 19.81 -27.90 -13.31
C SER A 13 19.85 -28.54 -11.91
N ALA A 14 20.92 -29.24 -11.58
CA ALA A 14 21.07 -30.06 -10.37
C ALA A 14 20.81 -29.33 -9.02
N GLY A 15 20.68 -27.98 -9.00
CA GLY A 15 20.38 -27.20 -7.83
C GLY A 15 18.89 -27.23 -7.41
N ILE A 16 17.98 -27.40 -8.36
CA ILE A 16 16.52 -27.41 -8.07
C ILE A 16 16.09 -28.77 -7.55
N LEU A 17 16.79 -29.84 -7.91
CA LEU A 17 16.48 -31.20 -7.42
C LEU A 17 16.82 -31.36 -5.93
N LEU A 18 17.77 -30.59 -5.40
CA LEU A 18 18.12 -30.59 -3.97
C LEU A 18 17.08 -29.84 -3.12
N LEU A 19 16.43 -28.83 -3.69
CA LEU A 19 15.35 -28.07 -3.00
C LEU A 19 14.03 -28.89 -2.92
N LEU A 20 13.70 -29.68 -3.96
CA LEU A 20 12.51 -30.52 -3.91
C LEU A 20 12.65 -31.70 -2.93
N THR A 21 13.85 -32.20 -2.66
CA THR A 21 14.07 -33.29 -1.73
C THR A 21 14.09 -32.84 -0.26
N VAL A 22 14.38 -31.56 0.02
CA VAL A 22 14.31 -31.01 1.37
C VAL A 22 12.85 -30.71 1.80
N VAL A 23 11.97 -30.38 0.85
CA VAL A 23 10.54 -30.11 1.13
C VAL A 23 9.73 -31.39 1.46
N ILE A 24 10.19 -32.58 1.05
CA ILE A 24 9.46 -33.84 1.30
C ILE A 24 9.78 -34.46 2.68
N GLY A 25 10.77 -33.91 3.42
CA GLY A 25 11.27 -34.50 4.68
C GLY A 25 10.66 -34.00 5.99
N PHE A 26 9.93 -32.90 5.99
CA PHE A 26 9.41 -32.32 7.25
C PHE A 26 7.92 -32.00 7.16
N GLN A 27 7.09 -33.04 7.10
CA GLN A 27 5.68 -32.90 7.51
C GLN A 27 5.60 -32.97 9.04
N THR A 28 5.99 -31.93 9.73
CA THR A 28 5.43 -31.69 11.07
C THR A 28 4.15 -30.88 10.85
N LYS A 29 3.00 -31.58 10.99
CA LYS A 29 1.68 -30.97 11.03
C LYS A 29 1.70 -29.80 12.01
N ALA A 30 1.24 -28.63 11.57
CA ALA A 30 1.13 -27.47 12.43
C ALA A 30 0.51 -27.88 13.77
N LYS A 31 1.20 -27.60 14.83
CA LYS A 31 0.79 -27.93 16.19
C LYS A 31 -0.27 -26.90 16.60
N GLY A 32 -1.53 -27.24 16.44
CA GLY A 32 -2.61 -26.62 17.16
C GLY A 32 -3.21 -25.35 16.57
N GLU A 33 -4.53 -25.30 16.55
CA GLU A 33 -5.36 -24.12 16.32
C GLU A 33 -4.99 -22.95 17.26
N ASP A 34 -4.24 -23.22 18.31
CA ASP A 34 -3.84 -22.27 19.35
C ASP A 34 -2.78 -21.25 18.92
N ASP A 35 -2.07 -21.45 17.82
CA ASP A 35 -1.05 -20.51 17.32
C ASP A 35 -1.61 -19.45 16.38
N PHE A 36 -2.81 -19.67 15.86
CA PHE A 36 -3.51 -18.71 15.02
C PHE A 36 -4.46 -17.83 15.84
N ARG A 37 -4.42 -16.54 15.60
CA ARG A 37 -5.39 -15.59 16.11
C ARG A 37 -6.30 -15.22 14.93
N ILE A 38 -7.49 -15.81 14.93
CA ILE A 38 -8.46 -15.63 13.84
C ILE A 38 -9.68 -14.91 14.41
N ASN A 39 -10.09 -13.84 13.73
CA ASN A 39 -11.32 -13.11 13.98
C ASN A 39 -12.25 -13.29 12.77
N GLY A 40 -13.33 -14.04 12.94
CA GLY A 40 -14.15 -14.43 11.82
C GLY A 40 -13.34 -15.23 10.79
N THR A 41 -13.11 -14.65 9.61
CA THR A 41 -12.27 -15.23 8.55
C THR A 41 -10.92 -14.54 8.37
N ILE A 42 -10.55 -13.62 9.29
CA ILE A 42 -9.32 -12.84 9.23
C ILE A 42 -8.30 -13.43 10.17
N LEU A 43 -7.14 -13.84 9.65
CA LEU A 43 -5.98 -14.18 10.45
C LEU A 43 -5.29 -12.88 10.91
N THR A 44 -5.42 -12.56 12.18
CA THR A 44 -4.89 -11.31 12.75
C THR A 44 -3.48 -11.45 13.28
N ALA A 45 -3.09 -12.65 13.74
CA ALA A 45 -1.71 -12.93 14.12
C ALA A 45 -1.42 -14.44 14.11
N TYR A 46 -0.19 -14.79 13.78
CA TYR A 46 0.41 -16.10 14.05
C TYR A 46 1.49 -15.95 15.10
N VAL A 47 1.39 -16.67 16.21
CA VAL A 47 2.32 -16.57 17.34
C VAL A 47 3.20 -17.82 17.52
N GLY A 48 3.05 -18.80 16.61
CA GLY A 48 3.87 -20.00 16.59
C GLY A 48 5.28 -19.75 16.05
N THR A 49 6.15 -20.73 16.27
CA THR A 49 7.55 -20.70 15.80
C THR A 49 7.86 -21.82 14.81
N ASP A 50 6.82 -22.41 14.22
CA ASP A 50 6.99 -23.49 13.25
C ASP A 50 7.68 -23.00 11.97
N THR A 51 8.51 -23.86 11.41
CA THR A 51 9.20 -23.57 10.15
C THR A 51 8.30 -23.75 8.92
N PHE A 52 7.25 -24.54 9.05
CA PHE A 52 6.19 -24.74 8.07
C PHE A 52 4.84 -24.46 8.70
N VAL A 53 4.02 -23.64 8.03
CA VAL A 53 2.67 -23.29 8.49
C VAL A 53 1.67 -23.53 7.37
N SER A 54 0.59 -24.26 7.66
CA SER A 54 -0.57 -24.37 6.78
C SER A 54 -1.69 -23.50 7.37
N VAL A 55 -2.08 -22.45 6.65
CA VAL A 55 -3.12 -21.53 7.09
C VAL A 55 -4.49 -22.20 6.98
N PRO A 56 -5.34 -22.14 8.03
CA PRO A 56 -6.66 -22.79 8.00
C PRO A 56 -7.53 -22.36 6.81
N SER A 57 -8.25 -23.30 6.22
CA SER A 57 -9.13 -23.07 5.05
C SER A 57 -10.32 -22.15 5.34
N THR A 58 -10.58 -21.79 6.59
CA THR A 58 -11.57 -20.78 6.98
C THR A 58 -11.09 -19.34 6.81
N VAL A 59 -9.78 -19.13 6.60
CA VAL A 59 -9.18 -17.81 6.48
C VAL A 59 -9.39 -17.27 5.06
N THR A 60 -9.95 -16.09 4.96
CA THR A 60 -10.10 -15.34 3.70
C THR A 60 -9.19 -14.13 3.60
N THR A 61 -8.66 -13.67 4.73
CA THR A 61 -7.75 -12.51 4.79
C THR A 61 -6.61 -12.80 5.75
N ILE A 62 -5.38 -12.61 5.29
CA ILE A 62 -4.23 -12.47 6.18
C ILE A 62 -4.12 -11.00 6.53
N GLY A 63 -4.38 -10.66 7.79
CA GLY A 63 -4.41 -9.31 8.29
C GLY A 63 -3.05 -8.62 8.23
N GLU A 64 -3.07 -7.31 8.51
CA GLU A 64 -1.85 -6.50 8.63
C GLU A 64 -0.91 -7.10 9.66
N GLY A 65 0.36 -7.29 9.27
CA GLY A 65 1.41 -7.79 10.15
C GLY A 65 1.17 -9.18 10.75
N ALA A 66 0.24 -9.98 10.22
CA ALA A 66 -0.17 -11.23 10.85
C ALA A 66 0.99 -12.22 11.11
N PHE A 67 2.00 -12.23 10.26
CA PHE A 67 3.24 -13.01 10.42
C PHE A 67 4.47 -12.11 10.62
N ALA A 68 4.32 -10.79 10.73
CA ALA A 68 5.46 -9.88 10.72
C ALA A 68 6.47 -10.20 11.82
N GLY A 69 7.78 -10.20 11.45
CA GLY A 69 8.87 -10.52 12.36
C GLY A 69 8.99 -12.00 12.73
N ASN A 70 8.29 -12.90 12.04
CA ASN A 70 8.50 -14.33 12.24
C ASN A 70 9.78 -14.78 11.52
N THR A 71 10.86 -14.92 12.28
CA THR A 71 12.19 -15.27 11.75
C THR A 71 12.43 -16.77 11.62
N THR A 72 11.44 -17.61 11.96
CA THR A 72 11.53 -19.08 11.90
C THR A 72 10.76 -19.67 10.72
N LEU A 73 9.73 -18.97 10.21
CA LEU A 73 8.88 -19.42 9.11
C LEU A 73 9.69 -19.55 7.82
N GLN A 74 9.87 -20.77 7.33
CA GLN A 74 10.61 -21.07 6.09
C GLN A 74 9.66 -21.32 4.89
N SER A 75 8.48 -21.86 5.15
CA SER A 75 7.50 -22.18 4.12
C SER A 75 6.08 -22.02 4.67
N ILE A 76 5.17 -21.59 3.80
CA ILE A 76 3.75 -21.41 4.15
C ILE A 76 2.86 -21.95 3.04
N GLU A 77 1.77 -22.60 3.45
CA GLU A 77 0.67 -23.00 2.59
C GLU A 77 -0.51 -22.08 2.80
N LEU A 78 -0.92 -21.38 1.75
CA LEU A 78 -2.03 -20.44 1.73
C LEU A 78 -3.28 -21.13 1.15
N PRO A 79 -4.47 -21.02 1.78
CA PRO A 79 -5.65 -21.74 1.33
C PRO A 79 -6.33 -21.08 0.11
N ASP A 80 -7.05 -21.87 -0.69
CA ASP A 80 -7.83 -21.37 -1.82
C ASP A 80 -9.02 -20.47 -1.42
N SER A 81 -9.34 -20.41 -0.13
CA SER A 81 -10.31 -19.44 0.43
C SER A 81 -9.76 -18.03 0.52
N LEU A 82 -8.43 -17.85 0.48
CA LEU A 82 -7.78 -16.57 0.68
C LEU A 82 -8.13 -15.58 -0.43
N ARG A 83 -8.41 -14.33 -0.07
CA ARG A 83 -8.78 -13.23 -0.98
C ARG A 83 -7.83 -12.04 -0.85
N GLU A 84 -7.29 -11.82 0.34
CA GLU A 84 -6.46 -10.66 0.63
C GLU A 84 -5.26 -11.02 1.51
N ILE A 85 -4.10 -10.45 1.16
CA ILE A 85 -2.89 -10.40 1.99
C ILE A 85 -2.68 -8.94 2.37
N GLY A 86 -2.73 -8.63 3.66
CA GLY A 86 -2.73 -7.29 4.21
C GLY A 86 -1.37 -6.58 4.13
N TYR A 87 -1.36 -5.31 4.60
CA TYR A 87 -0.14 -4.51 4.76
C TYR A 87 0.87 -5.25 5.64
N ASN A 88 2.14 -5.34 5.18
CA ASN A 88 3.25 -5.93 5.94
C ASN A 88 2.94 -7.33 6.52
N ALA A 89 2.02 -8.07 5.92
CA ALA A 89 1.47 -9.32 6.47
C ALA A 89 2.56 -10.35 6.83
N PHE A 90 3.61 -10.41 6.02
CA PHE A 90 4.82 -11.23 6.21
C PHE A 90 6.07 -10.37 6.37
N GLY A 91 5.93 -9.11 6.80
CA GLY A 91 7.09 -8.22 6.93
C GLY A 91 8.14 -8.83 7.85
N ASP A 92 9.42 -8.75 7.43
CA ASP A 92 10.57 -9.26 8.17
C ASP A 92 10.50 -10.77 8.51
N CYS A 93 9.78 -11.58 7.70
CA CYS A 93 9.88 -13.04 7.75
C CYS A 93 11.22 -13.48 7.10
N THR A 94 12.32 -13.24 7.80
CA THR A 94 13.69 -13.35 7.24
C THR A 94 14.10 -14.76 6.85
N ALA A 95 13.41 -15.80 7.32
CA ALA A 95 13.67 -17.20 6.97
C ALA A 95 12.77 -17.73 5.84
N LEU A 96 11.76 -16.98 5.38
CA LEU A 96 10.82 -17.42 4.34
C LEU A 96 11.54 -17.57 3.00
N ILE A 97 11.55 -18.81 2.44
CA ILE A 97 12.34 -19.17 1.26
C ILE A 97 11.54 -18.98 -0.03
N SER A 98 10.25 -19.34 0.00
CA SER A 98 9.34 -19.22 -1.14
C SER A 98 7.92 -19.00 -0.70
N VAL A 99 7.11 -18.39 -1.57
CA VAL A 99 5.67 -18.23 -1.38
C VAL A 99 4.93 -18.50 -2.68
N THR A 100 3.82 -19.23 -2.57
CA THR A 100 2.83 -19.37 -3.64
C THR A 100 1.56 -18.67 -3.21
N ILE A 101 1.14 -17.67 -3.96
CA ILE A 101 -0.10 -16.92 -3.74
C ILE A 101 -1.20 -17.55 -4.59
N PRO A 102 -2.27 -18.09 -3.98
CA PRO A 102 -3.35 -18.78 -4.72
C PRO A 102 -4.07 -17.88 -5.73
N ASP A 103 -4.65 -18.50 -6.77
CA ASP A 103 -5.49 -17.82 -7.78
C ASP A 103 -6.69 -17.07 -7.19
N SER A 104 -7.10 -17.45 -6.01
CA SER A 104 -8.21 -16.85 -5.28
C SER A 104 -7.89 -15.46 -4.69
N VAL A 105 -6.61 -15.12 -4.53
CA VAL A 105 -6.18 -13.83 -3.96
C VAL A 105 -6.36 -12.73 -4.99
N THR A 106 -7.09 -11.68 -4.60
CA THR A 106 -7.36 -10.53 -5.46
C THR A 106 -6.54 -9.30 -5.07
N LYS A 107 -6.06 -9.24 -3.82
CA LYS A 107 -5.37 -8.06 -3.30
C LYS A 107 -4.14 -8.47 -2.48
N VAL A 108 -3.00 -7.82 -2.80
CA VAL A 108 -1.76 -7.88 -2.01
C VAL A 108 -1.42 -6.48 -1.52
N GLY A 109 -1.36 -6.31 -0.22
CA GLY A 109 -1.11 -5.03 0.44
C GLY A 109 0.33 -4.55 0.30
N PRO A 110 0.60 -3.25 0.56
CA PRO A 110 1.95 -2.71 0.52
C PRO A 110 2.87 -3.40 1.50
N GLY A 111 4.12 -3.59 1.08
CA GLY A 111 5.13 -4.21 1.94
C GLY A 111 4.76 -5.61 2.42
N ALA A 112 3.79 -6.30 1.80
CA ALA A 112 3.25 -7.57 2.31
C ALA A 112 4.35 -8.59 2.65
N PHE A 113 5.44 -8.60 1.89
CA PHE A 113 6.62 -9.46 2.10
C PHE A 113 7.91 -8.66 2.32
N LYS A 114 7.79 -7.40 2.73
CA LYS A 114 8.97 -6.55 2.97
C LYS A 114 9.91 -7.21 3.98
N GLY A 115 11.24 -7.21 3.68
CA GLY A 115 12.26 -7.75 4.59
C GLY A 115 12.35 -9.28 4.62
N CYS A 116 11.64 -9.99 3.74
CA CYS A 116 11.81 -11.45 3.59
C CYS A 116 13.14 -11.74 2.88
N SER A 117 14.27 -11.56 3.58
CA SER A 117 15.61 -11.56 2.98
C SER A 117 16.05 -12.92 2.40
N ALA A 118 15.50 -14.04 2.88
CA ALA A 118 15.76 -15.37 2.33
C ALA A 118 14.82 -15.76 1.18
N LEU A 119 13.80 -14.93 0.87
CA LEU A 119 12.83 -15.23 -0.19
C LEU A 119 13.52 -15.23 -1.55
N THR A 120 13.51 -16.37 -2.26
CA THR A 120 14.15 -16.54 -3.57
C THR A 120 13.16 -16.62 -4.71
N LEU A 121 11.94 -17.06 -4.43
CA LEU A 121 10.87 -17.29 -5.40
C LEU A 121 9.51 -16.84 -4.85
N ALA A 122 8.76 -16.10 -5.64
CA ALA A 122 7.35 -15.82 -5.42
C ALA A 122 6.55 -16.27 -6.64
N ASP A 123 5.49 -17.06 -6.41
CA ASP A 123 4.55 -17.54 -7.43
C ASP A 123 3.21 -16.84 -7.21
N LEU A 124 2.76 -16.07 -8.20
CA LEU A 124 1.64 -15.14 -8.12
C LEU A 124 0.46 -15.65 -8.93
N GLY A 125 -0.64 -15.97 -8.25
CA GLY A 125 -1.85 -16.54 -8.86
C GLY A 125 -2.58 -15.59 -9.82
N ALA A 126 -3.48 -16.18 -10.59
CA ALA A 126 -4.23 -15.52 -11.67
C ALA A 126 -5.17 -14.40 -11.21
N GLY A 127 -5.67 -14.45 -9.97
CA GLY A 127 -6.73 -13.56 -9.48
C GLY A 127 -6.28 -12.18 -9.05
N ILE A 128 -4.96 -11.94 -8.88
CA ILE A 128 -4.46 -10.67 -8.36
C ILE A 128 -4.87 -9.53 -9.29
N SER A 129 -5.57 -8.53 -8.74
CA SER A 129 -6.08 -7.35 -9.42
C SER A 129 -5.77 -6.05 -8.66
N SER A 130 -5.10 -6.15 -7.51
CA SER A 130 -4.61 -5.01 -6.72
C SER A 130 -3.26 -5.35 -6.11
N TRP A 131 -2.25 -4.49 -6.34
CA TRP A 131 -0.88 -4.67 -5.89
C TRP A 131 -0.39 -3.44 -5.15
N GLY A 132 0.13 -3.63 -3.94
CA GLY A 132 0.66 -2.55 -3.10
C GLY A 132 2.06 -2.12 -3.51
N SER A 133 2.48 -0.92 -3.08
CA SER A 133 3.87 -0.46 -3.28
C SER A 133 4.84 -1.23 -2.39
N GLY A 134 6.03 -1.54 -2.93
CA GLY A 134 7.14 -2.12 -2.17
C GLY A 134 6.84 -3.48 -1.56
N VAL A 135 5.97 -4.30 -2.19
CA VAL A 135 5.59 -5.63 -1.68
C VAL A 135 6.79 -6.48 -1.32
N PHE A 136 7.84 -6.46 -2.14
CA PHE A 136 9.08 -7.23 -1.94
C PHE A 136 10.28 -6.35 -1.57
N ASN A 137 10.07 -5.17 -0.98
CA ASN A 137 11.18 -4.35 -0.50
C ASN A 137 12.04 -5.14 0.47
N ASP A 138 13.36 -4.98 0.38
CA ASP A 138 14.34 -5.65 1.22
C ASP A 138 14.34 -7.21 1.12
N CYS A 139 13.70 -7.79 0.07
CA CYS A 139 13.83 -9.21 -0.28
C CYS A 139 15.10 -9.42 -1.10
N THR A 140 16.26 -9.34 -0.44
CA THR A 140 17.57 -9.27 -1.10
C THR A 140 17.95 -10.51 -1.90
N SER A 141 17.34 -11.66 -1.62
CA SER A 141 17.54 -12.92 -2.35
C SER A 141 16.53 -13.16 -3.47
N LEU A 142 15.46 -12.33 -3.57
CA LEU A 142 14.39 -12.55 -4.55
C LEU A 142 14.88 -12.24 -5.96
N SER A 143 15.13 -13.30 -6.72
CA SER A 143 15.64 -13.21 -8.09
C SER A 143 14.60 -13.62 -9.14
N LYS A 144 13.53 -14.27 -8.73
CA LYS A 144 12.50 -14.79 -9.64
C LYS A 144 11.09 -14.60 -9.08
N VAL A 145 10.22 -14.10 -9.94
CA VAL A 145 8.76 -14.08 -9.75
C VAL A 145 8.12 -14.83 -10.92
N ILE A 146 7.18 -15.70 -10.62
CA ILE A 146 6.33 -16.34 -11.63
C ILE A 146 4.97 -15.65 -11.52
N VAL A 147 4.43 -15.20 -12.64
CA VAL A 147 3.08 -14.67 -12.73
C VAL A 147 2.25 -15.63 -13.57
N ASP A 148 1.11 -16.09 -13.04
CA ASP A 148 0.23 -16.99 -13.78
C ASP A 148 -0.17 -16.38 -15.14
N GLU A 149 -0.16 -17.17 -16.20
CA GLU A 149 -0.44 -16.71 -17.58
C GLU A 149 -1.82 -16.09 -17.77
N LYS A 150 -2.78 -16.40 -16.89
CA LYS A 150 -4.14 -15.83 -16.88
C LYS A 150 -4.22 -14.52 -16.12
N ASN A 151 -3.19 -14.14 -15.38
CA ASN A 151 -3.16 -12.85 -14.71
C ASN A 151 -3.03 -11.75 -15.77
N ASN A 152 -4.00 -10.82 -15.77
CA ASN A 152 -4.02 -9.70 -16.71
C ASN A 152 -3.58 -8.39 -16.03
N TYR A 153 -3.30 -8.42 -14.72
CA TYR A 153 -2.99 -7.24 -13.93
C TYR A 153 -1.49 -7.08 -13.64
N LEU A 154 -0.78 -8.20 -13.54
CA LEU A 154 0.66 -8.23 -13.28
C LEU A 154 1.41 -8.86 -14.46
N LEU A 155 2.65 -8.45 -14.62
CA LEU A 155 3.57 -8.98 -15.61
C LEU A 155 4.99 -8.96 -15.03
N TYR A 156 5.70 -10.08 -15.14
CA TYR A 156 7.11 -10.17 -14.80
C TYR A 156 7.95 -10.21 -16.08
N TYR A 157 8.93 -9.34 -16.16
CA TYR A 157 9.88 -9.30 -17.27
C TYR A 157 11.20 -8.68 -16.83
N ASN A 158 12.32 -9.20 -17.32
CA ASN A 158 13.67 -8.65 -17.12
C ASN A 158 14.03 -8.37 -15.64
N GLY A 159 13.63 -9.28 -14.75
CA GLY A 159 13.89 -9.14 -13.31
C GLY A 159 13.07 -8.05 -12.61
N ALA A 160 11.97 -7.62 -13.21
CA ALA A 160 11.10 -6.61 -12.67
C ALA A 160 9.62 -6.95 -12.81
N LEU A 161 8.80 -6.40 -11.92
CA LEU A 161 7.35 -6.57 -11.90
C LEU A 161 6.67 -5.28 -12.40
N TYR A 162 5.74 -5.45 -13.31
CA TYR A 162 4.98 -4.39 -13.96
C TYR A 162 3.47 -4.64 -13.83
N ASN A 163 2.67 -3.64 -14.19
CA ASN A 163 1.26 -3.87 -14.51
C ASN A 163 1.12 -4.59 -15.86
N GLY A 164 -0.07 -5.12 -16.14
CA GLY A 164 -0.31 -6.04 -17.25
C GLY A 164 -0.05 -5.45 -18.66
N ASP A 165 -0.03 -4.13 -18.82
CA ASP A 165 0.29 -3.44 -20.08
C ASP A 165 1.71 -2.82 -20.09
N MET A 166 2.52 -3.13 -19.10
CA MET A 166 3.89 -2.59 -18.88
C MET A 166 3.97 -1.07 -18.74
N SER A 167 2.87 -0.36 -18.60
CA SER A 167 2.90 1.10 -18.46
C SER A 167 3.37 1.58 -17.09
N MET A 168 3.30 0.71 -16.05
CA MET A 168 3.75 0.99 -14.69
C MET A 168 4.80 -0.02 -14.24
N LEU A 169 5.96 0.46 -13.83
CA LEU A 169 6.98 -0.35 -13.13
C LEU A 169 6.67 -0.37 -11.63
N TYR A 170 6.28 -1.52 -11.10
CA TYR A 170 6.07 -1.68 -9.67
C TYR A 170 7.38 -1.86 -8.90
N GLN A 171 8.23 -2.78 -9.34
CA GLN A 171 9.46 -3.07 -8.59
C GLN A 171 10.48 -3.83 -9.44
N VAL A 172 11.74 -3.42 -9.36
CA VAL A 172 12.91 -4.20 -9.82
C VAL A 172 13.35 -5.09 -8.65
N LEU A 173 13.50 -6.40 -8.90
CA LEU A 173 13.82 -7.35 -7.83
C LEU A 173 15.25 -7.18 -7.32
N ALA A 174 15.45 -7.18 -6.01
CA ALA A 174 16.77 -6.96 -5.39
C ALA A 174 17.77 -8.08 -5.68
N GLY A 175 17.32 -9.33 -5.87
CA GLY A 175 18.13 -10.47 -6.25
C GLY A 175 18.38 -10.62 -7.77
N ARG A 176 17.94 -9.66 -8.59
CA ARG A 176 18.17 -9.65 -10.03
C ARG A 176 19.68 -9.71 -10.34
N THR A 177 20.07 -10.48 -11.34
CA THR A 177 21.43 -10.52 -11.86
C THR A 177 21.64 -9.44 -12.94
N GLY A 178 22.90 -9.16 -13.30
CA GLY A 178 23.26 -8.11 -14.26
C GLY A 178 23.46 -6.75 -13.60
N ASP A 179 24.38 -5.97 -14.16
CA ASP A 179 24.83 -4.68 -13.61
C ASP A 179 24.20 -3.47 -14.31
N SER A 180 23.35 -3.69 -15.30
CA SER A 180 22.67 -2.65 -16.05
C SER A 180 21.18 -2.95 -16.16
N TYR A 181 20.37 -1.90 -16.17
CA TYR A 181 18.92 -1.99 -16.34
C TYR A 181 18.44 -0.92 -17.32
N ALA A 182 17.98 -1.36 -18.48
CA ALA A 182 17.28 -0.52 -19.43
C ALA A 182 15.78 -0.71 -19.24
N MET A 183 15.10 0.35 -18.80
CA MET A 183 13.66 0.31 -18.59
C MET A 183 12.94 0.20 -19.94
N PRO A 184 11.99 -0.74 -20.11
CA PRO A 184 11.23 -0.87 -21.34
C PRO A 184 10.53 0.42 -21.75
N ASP A 185 10.46 0.68 -23.06
CA ASP A 185 9.86 1.92 -23.59
C ASP A 185 8.35 2.05 -23.28
N GLU A 186 7.67 0.95 -23.00
CA GLU A 186 6.25 0.95 -22.61
C GLU A 186 6.01 1.63 -21.25
N VAL A 187 7.02 1.68 -20.38
CA VAL A 187 6.88 2.25 -19.05
C VAL A 187 6.72 3.75 -19.10
N LYS A 188 5.64 4.23 -18.52
CA LYS A 188 5.26 5.65 -18.40
C LYS A 188 5.34 6.14 -16.96
N GLU A 189 5.16 5.21 -16.02
CA GLU A 189 5.12 5.49 -14.58
C GLU A 189 6.03 4.51 -13.82
N ILE A 190 6.64 5.03 -12.76
CA ILE A 190 7.47 4.27 -11.83
C ILE A 190 6.79 4.32 -10.47
N ASP A 191 6.68 3.20 -9.76
CA ASP A 191 6.13 3.22 -8.40
C ASP A 191 7.16 3.75 -7.38
N THR A 192 6.67 4.26 -6.28
CA THR A 192 7.48 4.61 -5.10
C THR A 192 8.25 3.37 -4.64
N TYR A 193 9.55 3.51 -4.40
CA TYR A 193 10.45 2.40 -4.03
C TYR A 193 10.73 1.38 -5.12
N ALA A 194 10.48 1.65 -6.40
CA ALA A 194 10.64 0.68 -7.49
C ALA A 194 12.06 0.07 -7.58
N PHE A 195 13.10 0.83 -7.23
CA PHE A 195 14.50 0.37 -7.19
C PHE A 195 15.06 0.31 -5.76
N TRP A 196 14.20 0.29 -4.75
CA TRP A 196 14.65 0.30 -3.37
C TRP A 196 15.59 -0.85 -3.06
N ASN A 197 16.75 -0.51 -2.46
CA ASN A 197 17.76 -1.46 -1.99
C ASN A 197 18.32 -2.38 -3.07
N GLN A 198 18.39 -1.91 -4.32
CA GLN A 198 19.09 -2.62 -5.40
C GLN A 198 20.59 -2.65 -5.14
N GLN A 199 21.16 -3.87 -5.12
CA GLN A 199 22.57 -4.06 -4.79
C GLN A 199 23.45 -4.43 -5.98
N ASN A 200 22.87 -4.76 -7.14
CA ASN A 200 23.59 -5.29 -8.28
C ASN A 200 23.67 -4.31 -9.46
N ILE A 201 22.70 -3.40 -9.59
CA ILE A 201 22.59 -2.51 -10.74
C ILE A 201 23.51 -1.31 -10.58
N LYS A 202 24.46 -1.14 -11.51
CA LYS A 202 25.35 0.01 -11.61
C LYS A 202 24.80 1.10 -12.53
N ASN A 203 24.10 0.70 -13.57
CA ASN A 203 23.65 1.60 -14.62
C ASN A 203 22.14 1.48 -14.81
N VAL A 204 21.44 2.61 -14.82
CA VAL A 204 19.99 2.68 -15.09
C VAL A 204 19.73 3.63 -16.24
N LYS A 205 19.01 3.15 -17.26
CA LYS A 205 18.42 3.96 -18.32
C LYS A 205 16.91 3.99 -18.15
N VAL A 206 16.37 5.17 -17.93
CA VAL A 206 14.93 5.37 -17.74
C VAL A 206 14.22 5.39 -19.11
N SER A 207 13.01 4.86 -19.17
CA SER A 207 12.17 4.82 -20.37
C SER A 207 11.91 6.21 -20.94
N PRO A 208 11.93 6.36 -22.28
CA PRO A 208 11.67 7.65 -22.95
C PRO A 208 10.25 8.20 -22.72
N ASN A 209 9.36 7.42 -22.12
CA ASN A 209 7.97 7.81 -21.86
C ASN A 209 7.69 8.16 -20.39
N VAL A 210 8.69 8.05 -19.50
CA VAL A 210 8.56 8.46 -18.10
C VAL A 210 8.65 9.98 -18.00
N THR A 211 7.68 10.60 -17.30
CA THR A 211 7.60 12.06 -17.15
C THR A 211 7.99 12.57 -15.78
N GLU A 212 8.08 11.68 -14.79
CA GLU A 212 8.44 12.01 -13.41
C GLU A 212 9.26 10.90 -12.77
N ILE A 213 10.27 11.27 -11.96
CA ILE A 213 10.94 10.35 -11.05
C ILE A 213 10.30 10.51 -9.67
N PRO A 214 9.50 9.54 -9.21
CA PRO A 214 8.73 9.67 -7.98
C PRO A 214 9.60 9.56 -6.72
N SER A 215 9.00 9.93 -5.59
CA SER A 215 9.66 9.89 -4.30
C SER A 215 10.21 8.50 -3.99
N TYR A 216 11.46 8.46 -3.53
CA TYR A 216 12.17 7.23 -3.17
C TYR A 216 12.34 6.19 -4.29
N ALA A 217 11.99 6.47 -5.53
CA ALA A 217 11.97 5.48 -6.62
C ALA A 217 13.31 4.77 -6.80
N MET A 218 14.41 5.52 -6.74
CA MET A 218 15.78 5.04 -6.92
C MET A 218 16.63 5.31 -5.66
N SER A 219 16.03 5.18 -4.47
CA SER A 219 16.71 5.41 -3.20
C SER A 219 17.38 4.14 -2.68
N SER A 220 18.49 4.32 -1.96
CA SER A 220 19.20 3.24 -1.26
C SER A 220 19.73 2.12 -2.18
N MET A 221 20.07 2.46 -3.41
CA MET A 221 20.72 1.53 -4.35
C MET A 221 22.20 1.41 -4.02
N GLY A 222 22.61 0.24 -3.53
CA GLY A 222 23.96 0.04 -2.98
C GLY A 222 25.10 0.04 -4.00
N SER A 223 24.81 -0.17 -5.29
CA SER A 223 25.81 -0.26 -6.35
C SER A 223 25.64 0.72 -7.50
N VAL A 224 24.56 1.54 -7.51
CA VAL A 224 24.28 2.44 -8.63
C VAL A 224 25.40 3.45 -8.82
N GLU A 225 25.89 3.56 -10.04
CA GLU A 225 26.93 4.50 -10.44
C GLU A 225 26.41 5.56 -11.41
N ASN A 226 25.57 5.17 -12.37
CA ASN A 226 25.11 6.04 -13.44
C ASN A 226 23.61 5.91 -13.69
N VAL A 227 22.94 7.05 -13.86
CA VAL A 227 21.53 7.10 -14.23
C VAL A 227 21.35 8.07 -15.40
N ILE A 228 20.61 7.63 -16.43
CA ILE A 228 20.22 8.46 -17.58
C ILE A 228 18.72 8.71 -17.52
N LEU A 229 18.35 9.99 -17.42
CA LEU A 229 16.97 10.43 -17.53
C LEU A 229 16.68 10.92 -18.96
N PRO A 230 15.54 10.54 -19.55
CA PRO A 230 15.15 10.99 -20.89
C PRO A 230 14.58 12.41 -20.89
N ASP A 231 14.48 13.01 -22.09
CA ASP A 231 13.92 14.34 -22.28
C ASP A 231 12.43 14.47 -21.93
N SER A 232 11.74 13.37 -21.71
CA SER A 232 10.35 13.35 -21.25
C SER A 232 10.21 13.71 -19.77
N VAL A 233 11.28 13.54 -18.94
CA VAL A 233 11.20 13.82 -17.52
C VAL A 233 11.13 15.32 -17.27
N SER A 234 10.09 15.73 -16.54
CA SER A 234 9.81 17.11 -16.15
C SER A 234 10.08 17.40 -14.66
N SER A 235 10.03 16.36 -13.81
CA SER A 235 10.18 16.53 -12.36
C SER A 235 10.92 15.37 -11.69
N ILE A 236 11.64 15.72 -10.61
CA ILE A 236 12.34 14.79 -9.72
C ILE A 236 11.84 15.05 -8.29
N ALA A 237 11.16 14.05 -7.73
CA ALA A 237 10.49 14.18 -6.45
C ALA A 237 11.46 14.01 -5.25
N GLU A 238 10.89 14.15 -4.06
CA GLU A 238 11.59 14.06 -2.78
C GLU A 238 12.34 12.72 -2.66
N LYS A 239 13.61 12.79 -2.26
CA LYS A 239 14.47 11.63 -1.98
C LYS A 239 14.52 10.57 -3.11
N ALA A 240 14.20 10.97 -4.33
CA ALA A 240 14.17 10.08 -5.49
C ALA A 240 15.49 9.30 -5.67
N PHE A 241 16.62 9.94 -5.37
CA PHE A 241 17.98 9.38 -5.44
C PHE A 241 18.69 9.40 -4.08
N ALA A 242 17.97 9.41 -2.98
CA ALA A 242 18.59 9.51 -1.66
C ALA A 242 19.34 8.23 -1.26
N ASN A 243 20.33 8.38 -0.36
CA ASN A 243 21.11 7.29 0.23
C ASN A 243 21.90 6.44 -0.80
N ASN A 244 22.28 7.01 -1.95
CA ASN A 244 23.06 6.35 -2.98
C ASN A 244 24.55 6.72 -2.85
N THR A 245 25.27 6.07 -1.97
CA THR A 245 26.67 6.38 -1.67
C THR A 245 27.64 6.07 -2.82
N THR A 246 27.22 5.20 -3.76
CA THR A 246 27.98 4.79 -4.94
C THR A 246 27.66 5.58 -6.19
N LEU A 247 26.57 6.37 -6.19
CA LEU A 247 26.10 7.14 -7.33
C LEU A 247 27.13 8.20 -7.73
N LYS A 248 27.63 8.07 -8.96
CA LYS A 248 28.68 8.94 -9.51
C LYS A 248 28.12 10.03 -10.41
N GLN A 249 27.13 9.67 -11.24
CA GLN A 249 26.64 10.55 -12.29
C GLN A 249 25.14 10.35 -12.53
N VAL A 250 24.41 11.47 -12.69
CA VAL A 250 23.04 11.48 -13.17
C VAL A 250 22.93 12.48 -14.32
N MET A 251 22.53 11.98 -15.50
CA MET A 251 22.21 12.83 -16.63
C MET A 251 20.77 13.34 -16.46
N ILE A 252 20.64 14.64 -16.29
CA ILE A 252 19.36 15.33 -16.09
C ILE A 252 19.13 16.25 -17.28
N PRO A 253 18.13 16.00 -18.13
CA PRO A 253 17.87 16.80 -19.30
C PRO A 253 17.35 18.19 -18.96
N ALA A 254 17.43 19.12 -19.92
CA ALA A 254 16.95 20.51 -19.78
C ALA A 254 15.43 20.61 -19.61
N SER A 255 14.68 19.58 -19.98
CA SER A 255 13.22 19.45 -19.78
C SER A 255 12.80 19.43 -18.30
N VAL A 256 13.70 19.01 -17.40
CA VAL A 256 13.39 18.99 -15.97
C VAL A 256 13.25 20.40 -15.44
N ASN A 257 12.05 20.74 -14.99
CA ASN A 257 11.68 22.06 -14.48
C ASN A 257 11.48 22.11 -12.96
N SER A 258 11.47 20.94 -12.28
CA SER A 258 11.33 20.83 -10.83
C SER A 258 12.22 19.71 -10.27
N ILE A 259 13.03 20.04 -9.25
CA ILE A 259 13.83 19.09 -8.49
C ILE A 259 13.66 19.43 -7.00
N GLN A 260 13.17 18.48 -6.22
CA GLN A 260 13.00 18.67 -4.79
C GLN A 260 14.36 18.79 -4.07
N ASP A 261 14.47 19.70 -3.12
CA ASP A 261 15.76 20.05 -2.46
C ASP A 261 16.50 18.86 -1.86
N ASN A 262 15.77 17.84 -1.40
CA ASN A 262 16.32 16.62 -0.79
C ASN A 262 16.38 15.42 -1.76
N ALA A 263 16.16 15.64 -3.06
CA ALA A 263 16.14 14.57 -4.07
C ALA A 263 17.39 13.65 -4.03
N PHE A 264 18.56 14.23 -3.72
CA PHE A 264 19.85 13.54 -3.62
C PHE A 264 20.39 13.47 -2.19
N ALA A 265 19.52 13.53 -1.18
CA ALA A 265 19.95 13.49 0.22
C ALA A 265 20.84 12.27 0.50
N ASN A 266 21.96 12.46 1.21
CA ASN A 266 22.93 11.39 1.54
C ASN A 266 23.53 10.65 0.32
N SER A 267 23.64 11.33 -0.84
CA SER A 267 24.32 10.81 -2.04
C SER A 267 25.55 11.68 -2.36
N PRO A 268 26.63 11.57 -1.56
CA PRO A 268 27.71 12.56 -1.51
C PRO A 268 28.62 12.59 -2.74
N ASN A 269 28.61 11.52 -3.52
CA ASN A 269 29.55 11.33 -4.64
C ASN A 269 28.95 11.73 -6.00
N VAL A 270 27.67 12.11 -6.05
CA VAL A 270 26.95 12.38 -7.28
C VAL A 270 27.44 13.65 -7.97
N LYS A 271 27.49 13.60 -9.31
CA LYS A 271 27.68 14.74 -10.21
C LYS A 271 26.46 14.82 -11.12
N ILE A 272 26.00 16.00 -11.40
CA ILE A 272 24.89 16.23 -12.33
C ILE A 272 25.48 16.56 -13.71
N LEU A 273 25.07 15.79 -14.72
CA LEU A 273 25.36 16.08 -16.12
C LEU A 273 24.12 16.76 -16.71
N THR A 274 24.29 18.00 -17.18
CA THR A 274 23.14 18.78 -17.69
C THR A 274 23.57 19.94 -18.58
N THR A 275 22.60 20.63 -19.16
CA THR A 275 22.81 21.84 -19.95
C THR A 275 22.99 23.06 -19.04
N LYS A 276 23.86 23.96 -19.44
CA LYS A 276 24.13 25.21 -18.71
C LYS A 276 22.85 26.06 -18.60
N ASN A 277 22.62 26.64 -17.43
CA ASN A 277 21.46 27.46 -17.06
C ASN A 277 20.13 26.68 -16.98
N SER A 278 20.15 25.33 -17.03
CA SER A 278 18.97 24.52 -16.75
C SER A 278 18.56 24.56 -15.27
N THR A 279 17.38 24.07 -14.95
CA THR A 279 16.95 23.86 -13.56
C THR A 279 17.90 22.95 -12.79
N ALA A 280 18.40 21.91 -13.44
CA ALA A 280 19.37 20.96 -12.85
C ALA A 280 20.73 21.63 -12.57
N ASP A 281 21.18 22.56 -13.42
CA ASP A 281 22.38 23.37 -13.17
C ASP A 281 22.19 24.28 -11.94
N GLN A 282 21.07 25.01 -11.87
CA GLN A 282 20.75 25.86 -10.72
C GLN A 282 20.62 25.06 -9.42
N PHE A 283 19.99 23.89 -9.50
CA PHE A 283 19.88 22.96 -8.38
C PHE A 283 21.25 22.48 -7.90
N GLY A 284 22.12 22.04 -8.82
CA GLY A 284 23.48 21.62 -8.51
C GLY A 284 24.27 22.71 -7.79
N GLN A 285 24.19 23.96 -8.28
CA GLN A 285 24.83 25.12 -7.64
C GLN A 285 24.27 25.38 -6.23
N LYS A 286 22.94 25.35 -6.07
CA LYS A 286 22.26 25.56 -4.77
C LYS A 286 22.65 24.47 -3.77
N GLN A 287 22.65 23.21 -4.16
CA GLN A 287 22.95 22.06 -3.29
C GLN A 287 24.45 21.76 -3.18
N LYS A 288 25.31 22.51 -3.88
CA LYS A 288 26.75 22.28 -3.96
C LYS A 288 27.13 20.91 -4.53
N ILE A 289 26.30 20.38 -5.43
CA ILE A 289 26.56 19.17 -6.18
C ILE A 289 27.36 19.57 -7.44
N PRO A 290 28.51 18.92 -7.74
CA PRO A 290 29.29 19.23 -8.94
C PRO A 290 28.45 19.06 -10.22
N VAL A 291 28.50 20.06 -11.11
CA VAL A 291 27.80 20.03 -12.41
C VAL A 291 28.81 19.92 -13.55
N ILE A 292 28.52 19.06 -14.50
CA ILE A 292 29.31 18.86 -15.72
C ILE A 292 28.42 19.21 -16.91
N TYR A 293 28.93 20.02 -17.82
CA TYR A 293 28.22 20.46 -19.03
C TYR A 293 28.75 19.70 -20.24
N ASP A 294 27.88 19.52 -21.22
CA ASP A 294 28.20 18.94 -22.53
C ASP A 294 28.89 17.55 -22.45
N ALA A 295 28.62 16.80 -21.40
CA ALA A 295 29.10 15.44 -21.25
C ALA A 295 28.06 14.44 -21.75
N GLU A 296 28.52 13.46 -22.51
CA GLU A 296 27.72 12.30 -22.90
C GLU A 296 28.04 11.13 -21.96
N LEU A 297 27.02 10.52 -21.38
CA LEU A 297 27.16 9.18 -20.81
C LEU A 297 27.11 8.14 -21.92
N PRO A 298 27.80 7.00 -21.80
CA PRO A 298 27.61 5.89 -22.72
C PRO A 298 26.11 5.54 -22.77
N THR A 299 25.50 5.64 -23.93
CA THR A 299 24.07 5.36 -24.15
C THR A 299 23.78 3.86 -24.23
N ASP A 300 24.82 3.05 -24.43
CA ASP A 300 24.75 1.60 -24.62
C ASP A 300 24.94 0.87 -23.30
N PHE A 301 23.96 1.01 -22.40
CA PHE A 301 23.83 0.08 -21.29
C PHE A 301 23.19 -1.20 -21.82
N ASN A 302 24.02 -2.14 -22.24
CA ASN A 302 23.55 -3.47 -22.61
C ASN A 302 23.03 -4.15 -21.33
N ASP A 303 21.72 -4.24 -21.24
CA ASP A 303 21.07 -5.06 -20.23
C ASP A 303 21.18 -6.52 -20.63
N SER A 304 22.18 -7.21 -20.09
CA SER A 304 22.47 -8.61 -20.41
C SER A 304 21.35 -9.58 -20.05
N ASN A 305 20.34 -9.14 -19.28
CA ASN A 305 19.18 -9.94 -18.94
C ASN A 305 18.02 -9.74 -19.92
N ALA A 306 17.94 -8.59 -20.60
CA ALA A 306 16.88 -8.33 -21.57
C ALA A 306 16.91 -9.29 -22.77
N ASP A 307 18.10 -9.81 -23.10
CA ASP A 307 18.30 -10.75 -24.21
C ASP A 307 18.01 -12.23 -23.84
N GLN A 308 17.76 -12.54 -22.57
CA GLN A 308 17.57 -13.91 -22.09
C GLN A 308 16.10 -14.32 -21.91
N GLU A 309 15.18 -13.36 -21.91
CA GLU A 309 13.74 -13.61 -21.80
C GLU A 309 13.03 -13.00 -23.01
N ASP A 310 12.22 -13.78 -23.71
CA ASP A 310 11.35 -13.26 -24.75
C ASP A 310 10.40 -12.22 -24.12
N LYS A 311 10.43 -11.00 -24.67
CA LYS A 311 9.55 -9.93 -24.23
C LYS A 311 8.09 -10.40 -24.34
N PRO A 312 7.31 -10.36 -23.25
CA PRO A 312 5.93 -10.86 -23.26
C PRO A 312 5.11 -10.15 -24.34
N GLN A 313 4.30 -10.89 -25.07
CA GLN A 313 3.30 -10.32 -25.96
C GLN A 313 2.27 -9.59 -25.10
N LEU A 314 2.25 -8.26 -25.18
CA LEU A 314 1.25 -7.45 -24.49
C LEU A 314 -0.14 -7.85 -24.96
N LYS A 315 -0.99 -8.29 -24.04
CA LYS A 315 -2.40 -8.58 -24.34
C LYS A 315 -3.12 -7.26 -24.56
N HIS A 316 -3.14 -6.79 -25.81
CA HIS A 316 -3.97 -5.64 -26.20
C HIS A 316 -5.43 -6.01 -25.90
N GLN A 317 -6.08 -5.27 -25.05
CA GLN A 317 -7.54 -5.23 -25.01
C GLN A 317 -8.00 -4.63 -26.35
N THR A 318 -8.25 -5.51 -27.31
CA THR A 318 -8.92 -5.13 -28.54
C THR A 318 -10.36 -4.81 -28.16
N THR A 319 -10.65 -3.55 -27.97
CA THR A 319 -12.02 -3.05 -27.97
C THR A 319 -12.49 -3.20 -29.41
N THR A 320 -13.13 -4.32 -29.70
CA THR A 320 -13.82 -4.54 -30.98
C THR A 320 -15.00 -3.58 -31.02
N VAL A 321 -14.78 -2.42 -31.61
CA VAL A 321 -15.89 -1.60 -32.08
C VAL A 321 -16.45 -2.34 -33.31
N THR A 322 -17.53 -3.09 -33.08
CA THR A 322 -18.32 -3.69 -34.15
C THR A 322 -19.06 -2.58 -34.85
N THR A 323 -18.48 -2.05 -35.90
CA THR A 323 -19.22 -1.34 -36.94
C THR A 323 -20.00 -2.38 -37.72
N THR A 324 -21.30 -2.43 -37.48
CA THR A 324 -22.27 -3.17 -38.29
C THR A 324 -22.37 -2.43 -39.65
N GLU A 325 -21.71 -2.98 -40.66
CA GLU A 325 -22.10 -2.74 -42.06
C GLU A 325 -23.17 -3.76 -42.42
N GLU A 326 -24.38 -3.24 -42.69
CA GLU A 326 -25.47 -3.97 -43.31
C GLU A 326 -25.03 -4.48 -44.70
N LYS A 327 -25.09 -5.78 -44.88
CA LYS A 327 -25.25 -6.41 -46.22
C LYS A 327 -26.40 -7.36 -46.19
N THR A 328 -27.47 -6.90 -46.82
CA THR A 328 -28.63 -7.66 -47.27
C THR A 328 -28.20 -8.81 -48.17
N GLU A 329 -28.59 -10.03 -47.88
CA GLU A 329 -28.99 -11.02 -48.90
C GLU A 329 -29.87 -12.14 -48.28
N GLN A 330 -30.82 -12.53 -49.10
CA GLN A 330 -32.08 -13.17 -48.83
C GLN A 330 -31.98 -14.69 -48.72
N THR A 331 -32.98 -15.21 -47.99
CA THR A 331 -33.80 -16.46 -48.18
C THR A 331 -33.16 -17.82 -47.98
N LYS A 332 -33.66 -18.64 -47.06
CA LYS A 332 -34.73 -19.61 -47.26
C LYS A 332 -35.07 -20.36 -45.95
N GLU A 333 -36.36 -20.54 -45.82
CA GLU A 333 -37.14 -21.36 -44.90
C GLU A 333 -36.61 -22.77 -44.68
N GLU A 334 -36.79 -23.28 -43.47
CA GLU A 334 -37.65 -24.44 -43.19
C GLU A 334 -37.94 -24.61 -41.70
N THR A 335 -39.19 -24.71 -41.49
CA THR A 335 -40.05 -25.04 -40.36
C THR A 335 -39.70 -26.32 -39.60
N SER A 336 -39.91 -26.36 -38.28
CA SER A 336 -41.01 -27.10 -37.62
C SER A 336 -40.81 -27.18 -36.09
N LYS A 337 -41.85 -26.69 -35.42
CA LYS A 337 -42.71 -27.26 -34.39
C LYS A 337 -42.13 -27.56 -33.02
N GLU A 338 -42.63 -26.76 -32.06
CA GLU A 338 -43.65 -27.07 -31.04
C GLU A 338 -43.30 -28.29 -30.15
N GLU A 339 -43.28 -28.12 -28.87
CA GLU A 339 -44.45 -28.03 -27.97
C GLU A 339 -44.04 -27.56 -26.55
N THR A 340 -44.85 -26.70 -26.06
CA THR A 340 -45.33 -26.34 -24.75
C THR A 340 -45.29 -27.41 -23.67
N SER A 341 -44.97 -27.04 -22.46
CA SER A 341 -46.01 -27.09 -21.40
C SER A 341 -45.55 -26.32 -20.13
N ALA A 342 -46.54 -25.61 -19.68
CA ALA A 342 -46.60 -24.81 -18.45
C ALA A 342 -46.91 -25.72 -17.24
N ALA A 343 -46.61 -25.25 -16.08
CA ALA A 343 -47.47 -25.05 -14.94
C ALA A 343 -46.70 -25.02 -13.62
N GLN A 344 -46.77 -23.90 -13.01
CA GLN A 344 -47.44 -23.59 -11.75
C GLN A 344 -46.82 -24.13 -10.45
N SER A 345 -46.31 -23.13 -9.72
CA SER A 345 -46.73 -22.67 -8.38
C SER A 345 -46.74 -23.69 -7.25
N THR A 346 -46.02 -23.32 -6.21
CA THR A 346 -46.66 -23.02 -4.90
C THR A 346 -45.65 -22.29 -4.00
N GLN A 347 -46.16 -21.25 -3.40
CA GLN A 347 -45.67 -20.57 -2.22
C GLN A 347 -45.57 -21.51 -1.03
N ASN A 348 -44.61 -21.25 -0.17
CA ASN A 348 -44.81 -20.92 1.25
C ASN A 348 -43.47 -20.57 1.86
N ASP A 349 -43.39 -19.31 2.28
CA ASP A 349 -43.19 -18.83 3.65
C ASP A 349 -42.43 -19.81 4.57
N GLU A 350 -41.26 -19.33 4.97
CA GLU A 350 -40.99 -18.96 6.35
C GLU A 350 -39.55 -18.44 6.47
N ASN A 351 -39.48 -17.17 6.82
CA ASN A 351 -38.33 -16.58 7.45
C ASN A 351 -38.33 -17.05 8.91
N PRO A 352 -37.22 -17.40 9.49
CA PRO A 352 -36.81 -16.63 10.64
C PRO A 352 -35.36 -16.18 10.58
N LEU A 353 -35.25 -14.90 10.74
CA LEU A 353 -34.11 -14.24 11.34
C LEU A 353 -33.59 -15.03 12.53
N ASP A 354 -32.29 -15.32 12.50
CA ASP A 354 -31.41 -15.11 13.64
C ASP A 354 -29.97 -15.02 13.15
N THR A 355 -29.57 -13.86 12.67
CA THR A 355 -28.17 -13.52 12.49
C THR A 355 -27.68 -12.92 13.79
N LYS A 356 -27.30 -13.75 14.72
CA LYS A 356 -26.32 -13.37 15.72
C LYS A 356 -24.99 -13.20 15.01
N GLU A 357 -24.56 -11.97 14.88
CA GLU A 357 -23.18 -11.67 14.56
C GLU A 357 -22.25 -12.40 15.54
N PRO A 358 -21.25 -13.16 15.06
CA PRO A 358 -20.25 -13.73 15.94
C PRO A 358 -19.39 -12.60 16.49
N GLY A 359 -19.44 -12.41 17.78
CA GLY A 359 -18.60 -11.49 18.51
C GLY A 359 -17.12 -11.78 18.24
N VAL A 360 -16.36 -10.73 18.06
CA VAL A 360 -14.90 -10.71 17.93
C VAL A 360 -14.28 -11.50 19.09
N VAL A 361 -13.69 -12.64 18.81
CA VAL A 361 -12.87 -13.37 19.79
C VAL A 361 -11.42 -13.23 19.38
N ALA A 362 -10.85 -12.09 19.69
CA ALA A 362 -9.41 -11.95 19.69
C ALA A 362 -8.89 -12.41 21.06
N LYS A 363 -7.72 -13.03 21.12
CA LYS A 363 -7.17 -13.48 22.39
C LYS A 363 -6.85 -12.28 23.25
N THR A 364 -7.53 -12.22 24.36
CA THR A 364 -7.39 -11.20 25.38
C THR A 364 -6.07 -11.42 26.12
N ARG A 365 -5.17 -10.44 26.08
CA ARG A 365 -4.04 -10.37 27.00
C ARG A 365 -4.37 -9.40 28.12
N ILE A 366 -3.81 -9.62 29.28
CA ILE A 366 -4.05 -8.78 30.44
C ILE A 366 -2.97 -7.70 30.49
N ILE A 367 -3.38 -6.43 30.38
CA ILE A 367 -2.52 -5.26 30.59
C ILE A 367 -3.01 -4.58 31.86
N ASN A 368 -2.10 -4.36 32.84
CA ASN A 368 -2.44 -3.76 34.13
C ASN A 368 -3.61 -4.46 34.85
N GLY A 369 -3.66 -5.81 34.78
CA GLY A 369 -4.72 -6.60 35.39
C GLY A 369 -6.03 -6.70 34.62
N LYS A 370 -6.10 -6.17 33.40
CA LYS A 370 -7.27 -6.22 32.48
C LYS A 370 -6.91 -6.85 31.15
N ALA A 371 -7.91 -7.47 30.55
CA ALA A 371 -7.78 -8.18 29.30
C ALA A 371 -7.74 -7.21 28.09
N VAL A 372 -6.63 -7.18 27.36
CA VAL A 372 -6.43 -6.38 26.14
C VAL A 372 -6.22 -7.31 24.95
N VAL A 373 -6.86 -6.96 23.85
CA VAL A 373 -6.79 -7.72 22.61
C VAL A 373 -5.71 -7.15 21.70
N LEU A 374 -4.71 -7.98 21.34
CA LEU A 374 -3.70 -7.64 20.34
C LEU A 374 -4.22 -8.07 18.96
N ILE A 375 -4.41 -7.10 18.06
CA ILE A 375 -4.88 -7.35 16.70
C ILE A 375 -3.90 -6.73 15.70
N GLY A 376 -3.61 -7.45 14.61
CA GLY A 376 -3.06 -6.83 13.41
C GLY A 376 -4.19 -6.08 12.70
N LYS A 377 -3.99 -4.84 12.27
CA LYS A 377 -5.04 -4.05 11.62
C LYS A 377 -5.43 -4.66 10.28
N SER A 378 -6.68 -5.03 10.11
CA SER A 378 -7.34 -4.98 8.83
C SER A 378 -8.24 -3.75 8.80
N ASN A 379 -8.35 -3.08 7.66
CA ASN A 379 -9.32 -2.03 7.45
C ASN A 379 -10.72 -2.63 7.46
N GLN A 380 -11.27 -2.85 8.64
CA GLN A 380 -12.65 -3.29 8.78
C GLN A 380 -13.49 -2.30 9.57
N LYS A 381 -14.63 -2.00 8.96
CA LYS A 381 -15.72 -1.23 9.54
C LYS A 381 -16.16 -1.85 10.85
N VAL A 382 -16.03 -1.11 11.93
CA VAL A 382 -16.73 -1.44 13.17
C VAL A 382 -18.12 -0.80 13.08
N TYR A 383 -19.14 -1.59 12.82
CA TYR A 383 -20.53 -1.17 12.98
C TYR A 383 -20.94 -1.35 14.45
N GLY A 384 -21.04 -0.27 15.15
CA GLY A 384 -21.76 -0.22 16.42
C GLY A 384 -23.13 0.40 16.18
N GLY A 385 -24.17 -0.43 16.10
CA GLY A 385 -25.55 0.02 16.06
C GLY A 385 -26.12 0.12 17.48
N THR A 386 -26.60 1.27 17.86
CA THR A 386 -27.66 1.35 18.87
C THR A 386 -28.75 2.25 18.30
N GLY A 387 -29.89 1.64 18.07
CA GLY A 387 -31.09 2.32 17.66
C GLY A 387 -31.74 3.08 18.79
N SER A 388 -32.42 4.16 18.44
CA SER A 388 -33.69 4.50 19.03
C SER A 388 -34.47 5.44 18.11
N ASN A 389 -35.75 5.09 17.98
CA ASN A 389 -36.82 5.77 17.24
C ASN A 389 -37.06 7.21 17.65
N SER A 390 -37.43 8.07 16.69
CA SER A 390 -38.79 8.65 16.67
C SER A 390 -39.01 9.60 15.47
N SER A 391 -40.06 9.24 14.71
CA SER A 391 -41.14 10.02 14.10
C SER A 391 -40.83 11.30 13.32
N ILE A 392 -41.05 11.22 12.03
CA ILE A 392 -42.01 11.93 11.15
C ILE A 392 -42.32 13.41 11.51
N GLU A 393 -41.98 14.29 10.57
CA GLU A 393 -42.96 15.26 10.01
C GLU A 393 -42.46 15.83 8.67
N THR A 394 -43.37 15.75 7.72
CA THR A 394 -43.34 16.34 6.39
C THR A 394 -43.67 17.83 6.43
N SER A 395 -42.98 18.66 5.66
CA SER A 395 -43.64 19.81 5.02
C SER A 395 -42.88 20.27 3.77
N GLN A 396 -43.68 20.39 2.74
CA GLN A 396 -43.37 20.92 1.41
C GLN A 396 -43.27 22.45 1.42
N THR A 397 -42.64 22.91 0.36
CA THR A 397 -42.81 24.13 -0.46
C THR A 397 -41.66 25.12 -0.31
N LYS A 398 -41.13 25.75 -1.33
CA LYS A 398 -41.56 26.22 -2.65
C LYS A 398 -40.34 26.77 -3.40
N GLU A 399 -40.33 26.63 -4.71
CA GLU A 399 -39.46 27.32 -5.65
C GLU A 399 -39.50 28.84 -5.51
N THR A 400 -38.37 29.49 -5.70
CA THR A 400 -38.30 30.74 -6.45
C THR A 400 -36.91 30.84 -7.10
N SER A 401 -36.98 31.02 -8.40
CA SER A 401 -35.92 31.37 -9.33
C SER A 401 -35.33 32.75 -9.06
N GLU A 402 -34.03 32.93 -9.23
CA GLU A 402 -33.47 34.09 -9.95
C GLU A 402 -32.04 33.85 -10.41
N GLU A 403 -31.80 34.39 -11.59
CA GLU A 403 -30.68 34.19 -12.50
C GLU A 403 -29.37 34.85 -12.08
N SER A 404 -28.34 34.25 -12.67
CA SER A 404 -27.16 34.82 -13.37
C SER A 404 -25.89 35.09 -12.57
N SER A 405 -24.89 34.28 -12.85
CA SER A 405 -23.76 34.73 -13.67
C SER A 405 -22.77 33.58 -13.86
N SER A 406 -22.45 33.37 -15.11
CA SER A 406 -21.54 32.38 -15.65
C SER A 406 -20.09 32.64 -15.23
N GLU A 407 -19.46 31.67 -14.58
CA GLU A 407 -18.04 31.44 -14.72
C GLU A 407 -17.79 29.99 -15.11
N HIS A 408 -17.15 29.85 -16.22
CA HIS A 408 -16.86 28.61 -16.93
C HIS A 408 -15.76 27.85 -16.18
N GLU A 409 -16.14 26.90 -15.34
CA GLU A 409 -15.23 25.87 -14.83
C GLU A 409 -15.16 24.74 -15.86
N THR A 410 -14.05 24.68 -16.59
CA THR A 410 -13.71 23.56 -17.43
C THR A 410 -13.32 22.37 -16.56
N GLN A 411 -14.24 21.45 -16.33
CA GLN A 411 -13.92 20.11 -15.83
C GLN A 411 -13.10 19.35 -16.89
N PRO A 412 -12.01 18.67 -16.50
CA PRO A 412 -11.29 17.79 -17.44
C PRO A 412 -12.15 16.54 -17.68
N THR A 413 -12.58 16.38 -18.92
CA THR A 413 -13.25 15.18 -19.41
C THR A 413 -12.26 14.02 -19.49
N SER A 414 -12.29 13.15 -18.47
CA SER A 414 -11.83 11.78 -18.58
C SER A 414 -12.79 10.91 -17.76
N SER A 415 -13.53 10.04 -18.44
CA SER A 415 -14.56 9.17 -17.86
C SER A 415 -13.94 7.99 -17.09
N LYS A 416 -13.09 8.28 -16.10
CA LYS A 416 -12.71 7.30 -15.08
C LYS A 416 -13.68 7.51 -13.93
N GLN A 417 -14.56 6.52 -13.66
CA GLN A 417 -15.48 6.59 -12.53
C GLN A 417 -14.65 6.64 -11.23
N THR A 418 -14.53 7.82 -10.64
CA THR A 418 -13.69 8.10 -9.46
C THR A 418 -14.39 7.77 -8.14
N VAL A 419 -15.69 7.56 -8.19
CA VAL A 419 -16.54 7.20 -7.05
C VAL A 419 -17.25 5.88 -7.35
N ASP A 420 -17.40 5.03 -6.33
CA ASP A 420 -18.13 3.77 -6.37
C ASP A 420 -19.06 3.70 -5.16
N GLY A 421 -20.37 3.83 -5.41
CA GLY A 421 -21.36 3.91 -4.33
C GLY A 421 -21.09 5.10 -3.40
N ASP A 422 -20.70 4.81 -2.17
CA ASP A 422 -20.40 5.77 -1.09
C ASP A 422 -18.88 5.91 -0.81
N THR A 423 -18.03 5.45 -1.73
CA THR A 423 -16.58 5.44 -1.58
C THR A 423 -15.88 6.21 -2.70
N ILE A 424 -14.95 7.10 -2.37
CA ILE A 424 -13.97 7.63 -3.33
C ILE A 424 -12.93 6.53 -3.56
N LYS A 425 -12.79 6.12 -4.83
CA LYS A 425 -11.92 4.98 -5.17
C LYS A 425 -10.46 5.20 -4.82
N GLN A 426 -9.75 4.10 -4.64
CA GLN A 426 -8.30 4.11 -4.52
C GLN A 426 -7.67 4.86 -5.70
N ARG A 427 -6.74 5.80 -5.40
CA ARG A 427 -6.01 6.62 -6.39
C ARG A 427 -6.92 7.40 -7.37
N ALA A 428 -8.15 7.73 -6.99
CA ALA A 428 -9.12 8.42 -7.85
C ALA A 428 -8.57 9.74 -8.41
N TYR A 429 -7.87 10.49 -7.58
CA TYR A 429 -7.28 11.80 -7.89
C TYR A 429 -5.77 11.83 -7.62
N TYR A 430 -5.12 10.67 -7.65
CA TYR A 430 -3.68 10.54 -7.41
C TYR A 430 -2.86 11.36 -8.41
N LYS A 431 -1.94 12.20 -7.91
CA LYS A 431 -1.07 13.08 -8.72
C LYS A 431 -1.79 14.10 -9.62
N GLN A 432 -3.02 14.44 -9.33
CA GLN A 432 -3.70 15.51 -10.06
C GLN A 432 -3.27 16.88 -9.53
N ASN A 433 -2.11 17.36 -9.98
CA ASN A 433 -1.51 18.61 -9.50
C ASN A 433 -2.35 19.86 -9.80
N ASN A 434 -3.25 19.78 -10.78
CA ASN A 434 -4.20 20.84 -11.15
C ASN A 434 -5.50 20.80 -10.32
N LEU A 435 -5.68 19.78 -9.47
CA LEU A 435 -6.82 19.67 -8.56
C LEU A 435 -6.56 20.51 -7.30
N THR A 436 -6.86 21.79 -7.35
CA THR A 436 -6.61 22.71 -6.22
C THR A 436 -7.73 22.73 -5.20
N ASN A 437 -8.96 22.41 -5.62
CA ASN A 437 -10.14 22.34 -4.77
C ASN A 437 -10.98 21.12 -5.15
N TYR A 438 -11.57 20.49 -4.15
CA TYR A 438 -12.49 19.38 -4.35
C TYR A 438 -13.57 19.37 -3.27
N THR A 439 -14.84 19.31 -3.69
CA THR A 439 -15.96 19.17 -2.76
C THR A 439 -16.37 17.70 -2.68
N ILE A 440 -16.21 17.11 -1.50
CA ILE A 440 -16.63 15.74 -1.24
C ILE A 440 -18.16 15.73 -1.07
N SER A 441 -18.83 14.89 -1.85
CA SER A 441 -20.29 14.73 -1.77
C SER A 441 -20.71 14.15 -0.42
N GLU A 442 -21.83 14.65 0.13
CA GLU A 442 -22.47 14.14 1.36
C GLU A 442 -22.88 12.66 1.30
N LYS A 443 -22.84 12.03 0.11
CA LYS A 443 -23.07 10.59 -0.05
C LYS A 443 -21.88 9.75 0.33
N ILE A 444 -20.68 10.36 0.40
CA ILE A 444 -19.43 9.65 0.64
C ILE A 444 -19.30 9.31 2.12
N LYS A 445 -19.00 8.04 2.39
CA LYS A 445 -18.69 7.51 3.73
C LYS A 445 -17.23 7.13 3.88
N GLU A 446 -16.56 6.85 2.77
CA GLU A 446 -15.17 6.40 2.78
C GLU A 446 -14.35 7.16 1.75
N ILE A 447 -13.22 7.71 2.19
CA ILE A 447 -12.18 8.28 1.34
C ILE A 447 -11.11 7.19 1.19
N GLY A 448 -11.07 6.60 0.00
CA GLY A 448 -10.27 5.40 -0.26
C GLY A 448 -8.77 5.68 -0.27
N ARG A 449 -8.02 4.60 -0.28
CA ARG A 449 -6.57 4.58 -0.21
C ARG A 449 -5.91 5.43 -1.29
N LEU A 450 -4.95 6.30 -0.90
CA LEU A 450 -4.19 7.18 -1.80
C LEU A 450 -5.07 8.00 -2.78
N SER A 451 -6.35 8.19 -2.46
CA SER A 451 -7.34 8.75 -3.39
C SER A 451 -6.97 10.14 -3.88
N PHE A 452 -6.42 10.99 -3.02
CA PHE A 452 -5.95 12.34 -3.35
C PHE A 452 -4.44 12.49 -3.19
N ALA A 453 -3.70 11.40 -2.96
CA ALA A 453 -2.28 11.50 -2.67
C ALA A 453 -1.52 12.21 -3.79
N GLN A 454 -0.62 13.13 -3.40
CA GLN A 454 0.18 13.95 -4.31
C GLN A 454 -0.66 14.80 -5.29
N SER A 455 -1.90 15.14 -4.93
CA SER A 455 -2.70 16.11 -5.68
C SER A 455 -2.35 17.55 -5.28
N GLY A 456 -2.78 18.50 -6.09
CA GLY A 456 -2.57 19.95 -5.84
C GLY A 456 -3.59 20.56 -4.88
N LEU A 457 -4.32 19.76 -4.08
CA LEU A 457 -5.29 20.26 -3.12
C LEU A 457 -4.68 21.25 -2.14
N GLN A 458 -5.31 22.41 -1.98
CA GLN A 458 -4.90 23.46 -1.05
C GLN A 458 -5.69 23.41 0.26
N SER A 459 -6.95 23.03 0.17
CA SER A 459 -7.82 22.82 1.32
C SER A 459 -8.78 21.68 1.07
N ILE A 460 -9.25 21.03 2.13
CA ILE A 460 -10.29 20.01 2.08
C ILE A 460 -11.18 20.07 3.31
N GLU A 461 -12.48 20.09 3.07
CA GLU A 461 -13.51 19.91 4.08
C GLU A 461 -14.11 18.50 3.93
N ILE A 462 -13.99 17.71 4.99
CA ILE A 462 -14.52 16.35 5.01
C ILE A 462 -15.95 16.41 5.57
N PRO A 463 -16.96 15.97 4.80
CA PRO A 463 -18.35 16.06 5.23
C PRO A 463 -18.69 15.08 6.35
N SER A 464 -19.74 15.41 7.12
CA SER A 464 -20.16 14.69 8.32
C SER A 464 -20.66 13.26 8.09
N ASN A 465 -20.81 12.84 6.84
CA ASN A 465 -21.15 11.46 6.50
C ASN A 465 -19.93 10.54 6.33
N VAL A 466 -18.71 11.11 6.26
CA VAL A 466 -17.48 10.33 6.15
C VAL A 466 -17.14 9.72 7.50
N THR A 467 -16.96 8.42 7.51
CA THR A 467 -16.56 7.65 8.71
C THR A 467 -15.13 7.13 8.62
N THR A 468 -14.59 7.01 7.41
CA THR A 468 -13.28 6.39 7.18
C THR A 468 -12.44 7.21 6.20
N ILE A 469 -11.20 7.50 6.59
CA ILE A 469 -10.14 8.01 5.72
C ILE A 469 -9.07 6.93 5.66
N ASP A 470 -8.85 6.36 4.47
CA ASP A 470 -7.96 5.20 4.33
C ASP A 470 -6.47 5.61 4.23
N TYR A 471 -5.58 4.61 4.17
CA TYR A 471 -4.13 4.78 4.09
C TYR A 471 -3.70 5.82 3.05
N GLY A 472 -2.91 6.80 3.48
CA GLY A 472 -2.30 7.78 2.60
C GLY A 472 -3.29 8.60 1.75
N ALA A 473 -4.56 8.69 2.14
CA ALA A 473 -5.61 9.32 1.31
C ALA A 473 -5.21 10.71 0.79
N PHE A 474 -4.49 11.50 1.59
CA PHE A 474 -3.96 12.81 1.23
C PHE A 474 -2.43 12.89 1.32
N TYR A 475 -1.75 11.73 1.29
CA TYR A 475 -0.29 11.64 1.40
C TYR A 475 0.40 12.52 0.36
N GLY A 476 1.36 13.36 0.80
CA GLY A 476 2.19 14.15 -0.10
C GLY A 476 1.45 15.25 -0.89
N CYS A 477 0.25 15.68 -0.45
CA CYS A 477 -0.42 16.85 -1.01
C CYS A 477 0.35 18.11 -0.58
N GLN A 478 1.33 18.54 -1.38
CA GLN A 478 2.32 19.58 -1.04
C GLN A 478 1.74 20.98 -0.86
N ASP A 479 0.51 21.22 -1.31
CA ASP A 479 -0.19 22.48 -1.18
C ASP A 479 -1.28 22.48 -0.10
N LEU A 480 -1.58 21.32 0.52
CA LEU A 480 -2.68 21.15 1.48
C LEU A 480 -2.35 21.82 2.83
N LYS A 481 -2.96 22.98 3.08
CA LYS A 481 -2.72 23.80 4.27
C LYS A 481 -3.87 23.79 5.26
N GLU A 482 -5.07 23.49 4.79
CA GLU A 482 -6.30 23.53 5.59
C GLU A 482 -7.06 22.23 5.44
N VAL A 483 -7.37 21.59 6.57
CA VAL A 483 -8.14 20.35 6.64
C VAL A 483 -9.13 20.45 7.76
N THR A 484 -10.41 20.17 7.46
CA THR A 484 -11.48 20.03 8.46
C THR A 484 -11.91 18.58 8.53
N ILE A 485 -11.81 17.97 9.72
CA ILE A 485 -12.16 16.57 9.96
C ILE A 485 -13.29 16.54 11.00
N PRO A 486 -14.51 16.10 10.64
CA PRO A 486 -15.65 16.06 11.54
C PRO A 486 -15.59 14.87 12.51
N ASP A 487 -16.34 14.96 13.62
CA ASP A 487 -16.43 13.90 14.64
C ASP A 487 -17.03 12.58 14.11
N SER A 488 -17.62 12.58 12.91
CA SER A 488 -18.08 11.36 12.26
C SER A 488 -16.96 10.42 11.83
N VAL A 489 -15.73 10.95 11.68
CA VAL A 489 -14.57 10.15 11.26
C VAL A 489 -14.08 9.32 12.45
N ILE A 490 -14.32 8.02 12.39
CA ILE A 490 -13.94 7.05 13.42
C ILE A 490 -12.68 6.24 13.06
N SER A 491 -12.14 6.41 11.85
CA SER A 491 -10.93 5.71 11.42
C SER A 491 -10.10 6.57 10.47
N ILE A 492 -8.81 6.72 10.79
CA ILE A 492 -7.82 7.39 9.95
C ILE A 492 -6.66 6.42 9.72
N GLY A 493 -6.44 6.08 8.45
CA GLY A 493 -5.39 5.17 8.03
C GLY A 493 -3.99 5.76 8.22
N THR A 494 -3.00 4.87 8.32
CA THR A 494 -1.58 5.26 8.44
C THR A 494 -1.19 6.19 7.28
N LYS A 495 -0.43 7.26 7.58
CA LYS A 495 0.03 8.27 6.61
C LYS A 495 -1.08 9.02 5.85
N ALA A 496 -2.32 9.01 6.33
CA ALA A 496 -3.43 9.67 5.62
C ALA A 496 -3.14 11.14 5.28
N PHE A 497 -2.43 11.86 6.14
CA PHE A 497 -2.04 13.26 5.97
C PHE A 497 -0.53 13.49 6.05
N ALA A 498 0.29 12.44 5.99
CA ALA A 498 1.75 12.61 6.06
C ALA A 498 2.27 13.36 4.83
N ASP A 499 3.37 14.11 5.04
CA ASP A 499 4.01 14.95 4.02
C ASP A 499 3.03 15.99 3.42
N THR A 500 2.16 16.58 4.27
CA THR A 500 1.31 17.72 3.93
C THR A 500 1.71 18.94 4.74
N PRO A 501 1.67 20.16 4.18
CA PRO A 501 1.92 21.39 4.94
C PRO A 501 0.97 21.56 6.15
N TRP A 502 -0.24 21.05 6.08
CA TRP A 502 -1.19 21.07 7.20
C TRP A 502 -0.63 20.35 8.43
N LEU A 503 -0.22 19.10 8.29
CA LEU A 503 0.33 18.31 9.40
C LEU A 503 1.74 18.78 9.78
N ASP A 504 2.60 19.07 8.79
CA ASP A 504 3.98 19.50 9.03
C ASP A 504 4.06 20.85 9.75
N ASN A 505 3.22 21.82 9.38
CA ASN A 505 3.14 23.12 10.07
C ASN A 505 2.65 22.93 11.51
N TRP A 506 1.72 22.01 11.75
CA TRP A 506 1.29 21.71 13.10
C TRP A 506 2.41 21.06 13.91
N LEU A 507 3.09 20.04 13.37
CA LEU A 507 4.20 19.33 14.04
C LEU A 507 5.39 20.25 14.32
N ASN A 508 5.73 21.16 13.38
CA ASN A 508 6.83 22.13 13.52
C ASN A 508 6.44 23.37 14.33
N GLY A 509 5.20 23.48 14.76
CA GLY A 509 4.72 24.53 15.65
C GLY A 509 5.44 24.48 17.01
N THR A 510 5.50 25.63 17.69
CA THR A 510 6.09 25.69 19.04
C THR A 510 5.23 24.90 20.01
N SER A 511 5.82 23.89 20.67
CA SER A 511 5.20 23.20 21.79
C SER A 511 4.84 24.19 22.89
N LYS A 512 3.61 24.19 23.34
CA LYS A 512 3.11 25.02 24.43
C LYS A 512 3.00 24.24 25.73
N GLY A 513 3.17 22.95 25.66
CA GLY A 513 2.94 22.02 26.77
C GLY A 513 1.47 21.74 27.02
N GLY A 514 1.18 20.63 27.69
CA GLY A 514 -0.18 20.24 28.03
C GLY A 514 -0.99 19.78 26.80
N GLU A 515 -2.31 20.04 26.83
CA GLU A 515 -3.24 19.57 25.80
C GLU A 515 -2.99 20.17 24.40
N ASP A 516 -2.38 21.35 24.31
CA ASP A 516 -2.05 22.03 23.04
C ASP A 516 -1.01 21.26 22.19
N ASP A 517 -0.33 20.27 22.77
CA ASP A 517 0.68 19.46 22.07
C ASP A 517 0.11 18.20 21.41
N PHE A 518 -1.20 17.95 21.56
CA PHE A 518 -1.89 16.83 20.95
C PHE A 518 -2.79 17.28 19.81
N LEU A 519 -2.64 16.70 18.63
CA LEU A 519 -3.56 16.86 17.51
C LEU A 519 -4.64 15.78 17.61
N ILE A 520 -5.81 16.18 18.11
CA ILE A 520 -6.95 15.29 18.26
C ILE A 520 -8.00 15.70 17.22
N VAL A 521 -8.44 14.77 16.40
CA VAL A 521 -9.39 15.00 15.30
C VAL A 521 -10.43 13.88 15.21
N GLY A 522 -11.45 14.07 14.40
CA GLY A 522 -12.49 13.07 14.21
C GLY A 522 -13.16 12.69 15.55
N ASP A 523 -13.56 11.44 15.70
CA ASP A 523 -14.13 10.92 16.95
C ASP A 523 -13.04 10.69 18.01
N HIS A 524 -12.40 11.79 18.44
CA HIS A 524 -11.34 11.80 19.48
C HIS A 524 -10.13 10.91 19.15
N ILE A 525 -9.69 10.95 17.91
CA ILE A 525 -8.49 10.24 17.44
C ILE A 525 -7.27 11.15 17.67
N LEU A 526 -6.34 10.72 18.51
CA LEU A 526 -5.05 11.38 18.67
C LEU A 526 -4.18 11.08 17.43
N LEU A 527 -4.16 12.00 16.49
CA LEU A 527 -3.47 11.85 15.20
C LEU A 527 -1.96 12.07 15.31
N ALA A 528 -1.52 13.04 16.13
CA ALA A 528 -0.11 13.37 16.29
C ALA A 528 0.17 14.03 17.65
N TYR A 529 1.41 13.91 18.12
CA TYR A 529 1.96 14.61 19.28
C TYR A 529 3.21 15.36 18.86
N ARG A 530 3.36 16.64 19.25
CA ARG A 530 4.52 17.50 18.91
C ARG A 530 5.38 17.88 20.09
N GLY A 531 4.99 17.49 21.31
CA GLY A 531 5.76 17.79 22.51
C GLY A 531 7.05 16.97 22.62
N ASN A 532 7.94 17.38 23.53
CA ASN A 532 9.22 16.70 23.79
C ASN A 532 9.38 16.26 25.25
N SER A 533 8.27 16.15 25.98
CA SER A 533 8.29 15.78 27.39
C SER A 533 8.69 14.31 27.57
N ALA A 534 9.55 14.07 28.58
CA ALA A 534 9.95 12.70 28.95
C ALA A 534 8.78 11.88 29.55
N LYS A 535 7.80 12.55 30.13
CA LYS A 535 6.58 11.94 30.67
C LYS A 535 5.40 12.63 30.06
N VAL A 536 4.51 11.85 29.49
CA VAL A 536 3.33 12.33 28.79
C VAL A 536 2.09 11.66 29.34
N GLU A 537 1.08 12.45 29.63
CA GLU A 537 -0.27 12.01 29.98
C GLU A 537 -1.20 12.36 28.82
N ILE A 538 -1.77 11.34 28.19
CA ILE A 538 -2.74 11.52 27.09
C ILE A 538 -4.03 12.09 27.68
N PRO A 539 -4.63 13.15 27.06
CA PRO A 539 -5.85 13.76 27.57
C PRO A 539 -7.00 12.76 27.73
N GLU A 540 -7.78 12.97 28.78
CA GLU A 540 -9.03 12.22 28.97
C GLU A 540 -10.00 12.45 27.79
N GLY A 541 -10.77 11.42 27.44
CA GLY A 541 -11.70 11.47 26.31
C GLY A 541 -11.09 11.05 24.97
N VAL A 542 -9.75 10.95 24.85
CA VAL A 542 -9.15 10.33 23.67
C VAL A 542 -9.61 8.88 23.58
N LYS A 543 -10.18 8.51 22.41
CA LYS A 543 -10.70 7.15 22.17
C LYS A 543 -9.70 6.25 21.46
N GLN A 544 -8.83 6.84 20.65
CA GLN A 544 -7.84 6.10 19.86
C GLN A 544 -6.52 6.86 19.82
N ILE A 545 -5.41 6.13 19.91
CA ILE A 545 -4.09 6.63 19.55
C ILE A 545 -3.84 6.23 18.09
N GLY A 546 -3.76 7.21 17.21
CA GLY A 546 -3.59 7.00 15.78
C GLY A 546 -2.25 6.35 15.42
N SER A 547 -2.17 5.85 14.21
CA SER A 547 -0.92 5.30 13.68
C SER A 547 0.17 6.38 13.62
N GLU A 548 1.39 6.03 14.04
CA GLU A 548 2.56 6.92 14.05
C GLU A 548 2.45 8.15 14.99
N ALA A 549 1.43 8.25 15.85
CA ALA A 549 1.13 9.46 16.65
C ALA A 549 2.28 9.96 17.52
N PHE A 550 3.12 9.08 18.07
CA PHE A 550 4.32 9.39 18.88
C PHE A 550 5.61 8.89 18.22
N LYS A 551 5.60 8.57 16.93
CA LYS A 551 6.77 8.03 16.25
C LYS A 551 7.99 8.92 16.39
N ASN A 552 9.16 8.31 16.72
CA ASN A 552 10.45 8.98 16.88
C ASN A 552 10.57 9.95 18.07
N HIS A 553 9.67 9.93 19.05
CA HIS A 553 9.79 10.71 20.28
C HIS A 553 10.83 10.07 21.22
N GLN A 554 12.11 10.30 20.93
CA GLN A 554 13.24 9.65 21.60
C GLN A 554 13.41 10.09 23.06
N GLU A 555 12.82 11.23 23.48
CA GLU A 555 12.88 11.70 24.86
C GLU A 555 11.79 11.09 25.75
N LEU A 556 10.77 10.48 25.16
CA LEU A 556 9.66 9.87 25.88
C LEU A 556 10.12 8.65 26.68
N THR A 557 9.99 8.69 28.01
CA THR A 557 10.36 7.60 28.93
C THR A 557 9.15 6.91 29.56
N GLN A 558 8.04 7.65 29.71
CA GLN A 558 6.81 7.19 30.34
C GLN A 558 5.59 7.79 29.64
N ILE A 559 4.58 6.99 29.39
CA ILE A 559 3.28 7.42 28.86
C ILE A 559 2.16 6.92 29.78
N THR A 560 1.20 7.81 30.07
CA THR A 560 -0.05 7.45 30.77
C THR A 560 -1.19 7.48 29.75
N ILE A 561 -1.89 6.36 29.61
CA ILE A 561 -3.01 6.17 28.66
C ILE A 561 -4.31 6.17 29.45
N PRO A 562 -5.26 7.07 29.18
CA PRO A 562 -6.55 7.10 29.90
C PRO A 562 -7.42 5.89 29.56
N ASP A 563 -8.36 5.58 30.45
CA ASP A 563 -9.28 4.45 30.30
C ASP A 563 -10.27 4.62 29.11
N SER A 564 -10.40 5.85 28.57
CA SER A 564 -11.19 6.13 27.38
C SER A 564 -10.57 5.58 26.09
N VAL A 565 -9.26 5.31 26.08
CA VAL A 565 -8.57 4.78 24.89
C VAL A 565 -8.89 3.30 24.72
N SER A 566 -9.49 2.96 23.59
CA SER A 566 -9.81 1.58 23.21
C SER A 566 -8.82 0.99 22.21
N ASN A 567 -8.08 1.82 21.47
CA ASN A 567 -7.26 1.37 20.35
C ASN A 567 -5.93 2.12 20.24
N ILE A 568 -4.83 1.38 20.00
CA ILE A 568 -3.50 1.93 19.68
C ILE A 568 -3.13 1.48 18.26
N GLY A 569 -2.91 2.45 17.37
CA GLY A 569 -2.62 2.24 15.96
C GLY A 569 -1.21 1.70 15.68
N ALA A 570 -0.96 1.33 14.41
CA ALA A 570 0.33 0.83 13.95
C ALA A 570 1.44 1.86 14.16
N ASP A 571 2.63 1.41 14.56
CA ASP A 571 3.80 2.27 14.74
C ASP A 571 3.57 3.49 15.68
N ALA A 572 2.52 3.49 16.50
CA ALA A 572 2.12 4.63 17.33
C ALA A 572 3.27 5.18 18.18
N PHE A 573 4.09 4.31 18.77
CA PHE A 573 5.27 4.64 19.57
C PHE A 573 6.58 4.16 18.94
N ARG A 574 6.59 3.92 17.64
CA ARG A 574 7.79 3.42 16.95
C ARG A 574 8.99 4.32 17.17
N ASN A 575 10.14 3.69 17.51
CA ASN A 575 11.41 4.35 17.78
C ASN A 575 11.38 5.36 18.96
N CYS A 576 10.43 5.27 19.90
CA CYS A 576 10.53 5.92 21.20
C CYS A 576 11.55 5.17 22.06
N SER A 577 12.83 5.28 21.72
CA SER A 577 13.91 4.41 22.20
C SER A 577 14.14 4.45 23.73
N LYS A 578 13.67 5.50 24.42
CA LYS A 578 13.74 5.64 25.87
C LYS A 578 12.45 5.24 26.60
N LEU A 579 11.38 4.90 25.86
CA LEU A 579 10.11 4.54 26.48
C LEU A 579 10.23 3.18 27.19
N THR A 580 10.13 3.21 28.50
CA THR A 580 10.27 2.04 29.38
C THR A 580 9.00 1.72 30.17
N ARG A 581 8.05 2.68 30.24
CA ARG A 581 6.87 2.55 31.08
C ARG A 581 5.61 3.07 30.39
N VAL A 582 4.58 2.24 30.44
CA VAL A 582 3.21 2.57 30.02
C VAL A 582 2.30 2.34 31.23
N ASP A 583 1.58 3.39 31.61
CA ASP A 583 0.63 3.35 32.73
C ASP A 583 -0.80 3.53 32.22
N GLY A 584 -1.79 3.02 32.94
CA GLY A 584 -3.21 3.16 32.59
C GLY A 584 -3.65 2.21 31.47
N GLY A 585 -4.58 2.68 30.64
CA GLY A 585 -5.09 1.92 29.49
C GLY A 585 -6.05 0.80 29.86
N ALA A 586 -6.83 0.97 30.93
CA ALA A 586 -7.80 -0.03 31.37
C ALA A 586 -8.93 -0.28 30.35
N GLY A 587 -9.18 0.67 29.43
CA GLY A 587 -10.15 0.57 28.36
C GLY A 587 -9.61 -0.05 27.08
N LEU A 588 -8.30 -0.33 26.99
CA LEU A 588 -7.68 -0.85 25.78
C LEU A 588 -8.30 -2.20 25.38
N GLN A 589 -8.76 -2.26 24.15
CA GLN A 589 -9.29 -3.46 23.49
C GLN A 589 -8.34 -3.96 22.42
N THR A 590 -7.59 -3.04 21.79
CA THR A 590 -6.75 -3.33 20.63
C THR A 590 -5.42 -2.59 20.75
N ILE A 591 -4.33 -3.31 20.57
CA ILE A 591 -3.00 -2.75 20.30
C ILE A 591 -2.53 -3.36 18.99
N VAL A 592 -2.31 -2.52 17.98
CA VAL A 592 -1.80 -2.99 16.69
C VAL A 592 -0.35 -3.42 16.87
N ARG A 593 -0.01 -4.61 16.37
CA ARG A 593 1.36 -5.15 16.45
C ARG A 593 2.35 -4.16 15.85
N GLY A 594 3.49 -3.94 16.51
CA GLY A 594 4.49 -2.95 16.12
C GLY A 594 4.21 -1.55 16.66
N ALA A 595 3.12 -1.33 17.38
CA ALA A 595 2.82 -0.04 18.01
C ALA A 595 4.00 0.46 18.88
N PHE A 596 4.73 -0.45 19.51
CA PHE A 596 5.88 -0.18 20.39
C PHE A 596 7.22 -0.63 19.78
N TYR A 597 7.30 -0.81 18.47
CA TYR A 597 8.55 -1.23 17.83
C TYR A 597 9.68 -0.22 18.06
N GLY A 598 10.86 -0.73 18.49
CA GLY A 598 12.03 0.13 18.79
C GLY A 598 11.92 0.91 20.10
N THR A 599 11.00 0.54 20.99
CA THR A 599 10.94 1.00 22.39
C THR A 599 11.65 0.00 23.30
N GLN A 600 11.79 0.35 24.59
CA GLN A 600 12.23 -0.58 25.65
C GLN A 600 11.05 -1.23 26.39
N VAL A 601 9.84 -0.94 25.96
CA VAL A 601 8.63 -1.60 26.45
C VAL A 601 8.54 -2.96 25.78
N SER A 602 8.63 -4.04 26.55
CA SER A 602 8.28 -5.36 26.06
C SER A 602 6.76 -5.41 25.89
N GLU A 603 6.27 -5.78 24.70
CA GLU A 603 4.83 -6.05 24.50
C GLU A 603 4.33 -7.08 25.52
N ASP A 604 5.21 -8.00 25.97
CA ASP A 604 4.93 -8.93 27.05
C ASP A 604 4.84 -8.26 28.45
N SER A 605 5.47 -7.10 28.65
CA SER A 605 5.35 -6.35 29.90
C SER A 605 4.05 -5.55 30.01
N LEU A 606 3.40 -5.27 28.88
CA LEU A 606 2.06 -4.69 28.82
C LEU A 606 0.97 -5.75 29.06
N THR A 607 1.36 -6.98 29.25
CA THR A 607 0.50 -8.17 29.38
C THR A 607 0.43 -8.73 30.79
N LYS A 608 0.91 -8.01 31.83
CA LYS A 608 0.84 -8.45 33.24
C LYS A 608 -0.37 -7.88 33.93
#